data_f67f3a00470e79ccc33026b4aeacd9c6
#
_entry.id   f67f3a00470e79ccc33026b4aeacd9c6
#
_cell.length_a   1.000
_cell.length_b   1.000
_cell.length_c   1.000
_cell.angle_alpha   90.00
_cell.angle_beta   90.00
_cell.angle_gamma   90.00
#
_symmetry.space_group_name_H-M   'P 1'
#
loop_
_entity.id
_entity.type
_entity.pdbx_description
1 polymer ?
#
loop_
_entity_poly.entity_id
_entity_poly.type
_entity_poly.pdbx_seq_one_letter_code
_entity_poly.pdbx_strand_id
1 'polypeptide(L)'
;MKNKLVFLAACAVTVLMPATVKAQYPGITKEAGEISGKIMSEGRQRSDEAWAKALPIVEKEAKEGRPYIPWASRPDDLPQAKIPAFPGAEGGGMFSYGGRGGKVITVTNLNDRGPGSFREACEVGGARIIVFNVAGIIRLETPIIVRAPYITIAGQTAPGDGVCIAGESFWVDTHDVVVRHMRFRRGETKVTRRDDSFGGNPIGN
;
A
#
# COMPACT_ATOMS: atom_id res chain seq x y z
N MET A 1 -49.67 -15.17 76.47
CA MET A 1 -48.71 -14.25 75.89
C MET A 1 -47.96 -14.94 74.78
N LYS A 2 -48.23 -14.56 73.57
CA LYS A 2 -47.74 -15.28 72.33
C LYS A 2 -46.59 -14.50 71.72
N ASN A 3 -45.37 -15.04 71.80
CA ASN A 3 -44.21 -14.49 71.07
C ASN A 3 -44.28 -14.83 69.58
N LYS A 4 -44.33 -13.82 68.75
CA LYS A 4 -44.20 -13.97 67.32
C LYS A 4 -42.73 -13.79 66.97
N LEU A 5 -42.12 -14.88 66.53
CA LEU A 5 -40.82 -14.86 65.89
C LEU A 5 -41.00 -14.36 64.45
N VAL A 6 -40.33 -13.25 64.09
CA VAL A 6 -40.28 -12.75 62.75
C VAL A 6 -38.99 -13.27 62.11
N PHE A 7 -39.13 -14.16 61.11
CA PHE A 7 -38.02 -14.59 60.27
C PHE A 7 -37.78 -13.56 59.19
N LEU A 8 -36.64 -12.91 59.26
CA LEU A 8 -36.13 -12.11 58.15
C LEU A 8 -35.41 -13.05 57.16
N ALA A 9 -35.99 -13.24 56.00
CA ALA A 9 -35.34 -13.92 54.89
C ALA A 9 -34.46 -12.90 54.17
N ALA A 10 -33.14 -13.00 54.31
CA ALA A 10 -32.19 -12.23 53.54
C ALA A 10 -32.05 -12.86 52.13
N CYS A 11 -32.68 -12.25 51.14
CA CYS A 11 -32.40 -12.55 49.74
C CYS A 11 -31.00 -12.05 49.35
N ALA A 12 -30.03 -12.96 49.27
CA ALA A 12 -28.76 -12.71 48.65
C ALA A 12 -28.92 -12.65 47.12
N VAL A 13 -28.99 -11.44 46.58
CA VAL A 13 -28.94 -11.26 45.13
C VAL A 13 -27.48 -11.43 44.71
N THR A 14 -27.14 -12.61 44.20
CA THR A 14 -25.86 -12.86 43.52
C THR A 14 -25.90 -12.16 42.18
N VAL A 15 -25.28 -10.99 42.10
CA VAL A 15 -25.03 -10.31 40.82
C VAL A 15 -23.98 -11.13 40.09
N LEU A 16 -24.42 -11.96 39.15
CA LEU A 16 -23.51 -12.54 38.14
C LEU A 16 -22.97 -11.39 37.32
N MET A 17 -21.76 -10.94 37.58
CA MET A 17 -21.04 -10.08 36.67
C MET A 17 -20.75 -10.87 35.40
N PRO A 18 -21.15 -10.37 34.22
CA PRO A 18 -20.75 -11.02 32.99
C PRO A 18 -19.23 -11.02 32.94
N ALA A 19 -18.63 -12.20 32.88
CA ALA A 19 -17.20 -12.32 32.56
C ALA A 19 -16.96 -11.62 31.23
N THR A 20 -16.26 -10.50 31.28
CA THR A 20 -15.80 -9.81 30.07
C THR A 20 -14.91 -10.79 29.35
N VAL A 21 -15.46 -11.47 28.35
CA VAL A 21 -14.66 -12.24 27.41
C VAL A 21 -13.82 -11.23 26.65
N LYS A 22 -12.58 -11.03 27.09
CA LYS A 22 -11.59 -10.34 26.29
C LYS A 22 -11.41 -11.20 25.04
N ALA A 23 -11.86 -10.69 23.90
CA ALA A 23 -11.56 -11.30 22.62
C ALA A 23 -10.04 -11.37 22.50
N GLN A 24 -9.49 -12.55 22.79
CA GLN A 24 -8.06 -12.78 22.72
C GLN A 24 -7.79 -13.20 21.29
N TYR A 25 -7.29 -12.24 20.50
CA TYR A 25 -6.80 -12.58 19.17
C TYR A 25 -5.71 -13.65 19.32
N PRO A 26 -5.70 -14.66 18.46
CA PRO A 26 -4.66 -15.67 18.48
C PRO A 26 -3.30 -14.97 18.40
N GLY A 27 -2.44 -15.25 19.36
CA GLY A 27 -1.09 -14.70 19.38
C GLY A 27 -0.34 -15.13 18.12
N ILE A 28 0.49 -14.23 17.59
CA ILE A 28 1.36 -14.55 16.47
C ILE A 28 2.34 -15.62 16.95
N THR A 29 2.40 -16.74 16.26
CA THR A 29 3.38 -17.79 16.58
C THR A 29 4.79 -17.26 16.33
N LYS A 30 5.77 -17.77 17.07
CA LYS A 30 7.18 -17.38 16.89
C LYS A 30 7.63 -17.57 15.44
N GLU A 31 7.24 -18.69 14.84
CA GLU A 31 7.53 -19.01 13.44
C GLU A 31 6.92 -18.00 12.47
N ALA A 32 5.65 -17.64 12.65
CA ALA A 32 5.00 -16.62 11.82
C ALA A 32 5.65 -15.24 12.00
N GLY A 33 6.12 -14.91 13.20
CA GLY A 33 6.86 -13.70 13.48
C GLY A 33 8.23 -13.66 12.76
N GLU A 34 8.95 -14.77 12.75
CA GLU A 34 10.23 -14.90 12.05
C GLU A 34 10.06 -14.79 10.53
N ILE A 35 9.06 -15.48 9.96
CA ILE A 35 8.71 -15.39 8.54
C ILE A 35 8.34 -13.96 8.17
N SER A 36 7.48 -13.32 8.97
CA SER A 36 7.11 -11.92 8.78
C SER A 36 8.32 -11.00 8.80
N GLY A 37 9.18 -11.14 9.80
CA GLY A 37 10.40 -10.35 9.95
C GLY A 37 11.32 -10.47 8.73
N LYS A 38 11.51 -11.69 8.23
CA LYS A 38 12.33 -11.96 7.04
C LYS A 38 11.74 -11.29 5.79
N ILE A 39 10.46 -11.50 5.52
CA ILE A 39 9.77 -10.90 4.36
C ILE A 39 9.86 -9.37 4.41
N MET A 40 9.64 -8.79 5.59
CA MET A 40 9.71 -7.35 5.79
C MET A 40 11.12 -6.79 5.57
N SER A 41 12.16 -7.48 6.10
CA SER A 41 13.55 -7.04 5.91
C SER A 41 13.97 -7.11 4.44
N GLU A 42 13.62 -8.19 3.75
CA GLU A 42 13.86 -8.31 2.31
C GLU A 42 13.11 -7.25 1.49
N GLY A 43 11.87 -6.93 1.87
CA GLY A 43 11.10 -5.86 1.24
C GLY A 43 11.74 -4.49 1.41
N ARG A 44 12.22 -4.16 2.61
CA ARG A 44 12.95 -2.93 2.88
C ARG A 44 14.24 -2.85 2.08
N GLN A 45 15.06 -3.89 2.15
CA GLN A 45 16.31 -3.92 1.39
C GLN A 45 16.09 -3.63 -0.10
N ARG A 46 15.12 -4.29 -0.73
CA ARG A 46 14.79 -4.03 -2.13
C ARG A 46 14.31 -2.62 -2.39
N SER A 47 13.49 -2.09 -1.49
CA SER A 47 13.03 -0.71 -1.60
C SER A 47 14.21 0.29 -1.50
N ASP A 48 15.17 0.02 -0.63
CA ASP A 48 16.35 0.86 -0.47
C ASP A 48 17.28 0.74 -1.67
N GLU A 49 17.47 -0.46 -2.22
CA GLU A 49 18.20 -0.68 -3.47
C GLU A 49 17.53 0.04 -4.66
N ALA A 50 16.20 -0.03 -4.75
CA ALA A 50 15.44 0.68 -5.78
C ALA A 50 15.58 2.19 -5.62
N TRP A 51 15.50 2.70 -4.40
CA TRP A 51 15.71 4.11 -4.10
C TRP A 51 17.13 4.56 -4.46
N ALA A 52 18.15 3.80 -4.11
CA ALA A 52 19.54 4.12 -4.48
C ALA A 52 19.74 4.23 -5.99
N LYS A 53 19.03 3.44 -6.79
CA LYS A 53 19.03 3.56 -8.26
C LYS A 53 18.24 4.76 -8.75
N ALA A 54 17.13 5.08 -8.11
CA ALA A 54 16.25 6.18 -8.51
C ALA A 54 16.82 7.55 -8.13
N LEU A 55 17.50 7.65 -6.99
CA LEU A 55 17.97 8.91 -6.42
C LEU A 55 18.79 9.77 -7.39
N PRO A 56 19.80 9.25 -8.11
CA PRO A 56 20.57 10.08 -9.06
C PRO A 56 19.71 10.67 -10.19
N ILE A 57 18.68 9.93 -10.60
CA ILE A 57 17.75 10.35 -11.65
C ILE A 57 16.86 11.47 -11.12
N VAL A 58 16.32 11.28 -9.93
CA VAL A 58 15.48 12.28 -9.25
C VAL A 58 16.25 13.57 -8.99
N GLU A 59 17.49 13.49 -8.53
CA GLU A 59 18.35 14.67 -8.34
C GLU A 59 18.66 15.39 -9.64
N LYS A 60 18.89 14.64 -10.73
CA LYS A 60 19.07 15.23 -12.04
C LYS A 60 17.81 15.96 -12.51
N GLU A 61 16.64 15.34 -12.37
CA GLU A 61 15.37 15.95 -12.75
C GLU A 61 15.04 17.19 -11.91
N ALA A 62 15.40 17.17 -10.63
CA ALA A 62 15.28 18.34 -9.76
C ALA A 62 16.12 19.51 -10.25
N LYS A 63 17.37 19.27 -10.70
CA LYS A 63 18.24 20.30 -11.28
C LYS A 63 17.73 20.83 -12.62
N GLU A 64 17.05 19.99 -13.39
CA GLU A 64 16.45 20.34 -14.69
C GLU A 64 15.12 21.09 -14.57
N GLY A 65 14.70 21.49 -13.38
CA GLY A 65 13.47 22.25 -13.16
C GLY A 65 12.24 21.40 -12.88
N ARG A 66 12.42 20.16 -12.52
CA ARG A 66 11.38 19.28 -11.94
C ARG A 66 11.74 18.99 -10.48
N PRO A 67 11.56 19.97 -9.57
CA PRO A 67 12.06 19.81 -8.21
C PRO A 67 11.39 18.62 -7.52
N TYR A 68 12.22 17.72 -7.06
CA TYR A 68 11.81 16.70 -6.10
C TYR A 68 11.91 17.31 -4.70
N ILE A 69 10.77 17.47 -4.07
CA ILE A 69 10.70 17.94 -2.69
C ILE A 69 10.25 16.79 -1.81
N PRO A 70 11.18 16.06 -1.16
CA PRO A 70 10.86 14.84 -0.42
C PRO A 70 9.88 15.05 0.75
N TRP A 71 9.80 16.28 1.23
CA TRP A 71 8.97 16.66 2.39
C TRP A 71 8.10 17.88 2.12
N ALA A 72 7.62 18.05 0.92
CA ALA A 72 6.63 19.06 0.67
C ALA A 72 5.48 18.90 1.66
N SER A 73 5.41 19.79 2.62
CA SER A 73 4.39 19.75 3.67
C SER A 73 3.06 20.32 3.20
N ARG A 74 3.06 20.97 2.03
CA ARG A 74 1.89 21.57 1.41
C ARG A 74 1.84 21.23 -0.07
N PRO A 75 0.65 20.96 -0.63
CA PRO A 75 0.48 20.75 -2.08
C PRO A 75 1.00 21.92 -2.93
N ASP A 76 0.92 23.15 -2.41
CA ASP A 76 1.35 24.35 -3.11
C ASP A 76 2.87 24.48 -3.22
N ASP A 77 3.62 23.72 -2.43
CA ASP A 77 5.09 23.66 -2.51
C ASP A 77 5.58 22.87 -3.74
N LEU A 78 4.67 22.12 -4.38
CA LEU A 78 4.97 21.32 -5.56
C LEU A 78 4.52 22.03 -6.84
N PRO A 79 5.34 22.04 -7.89
CA PRO A 79 4.92 22.57 -9.17
C PRO A 79 3.76 21.73 -9.71
N GLN A 80 2.73 22.41 -10.21
CA GLN A 80 1.56 21.77 -10.80
C GLN A 80 1.62 21.80 -12.32
N ALA A 81 1.07 20.78 -12.95
CA ALA A 81 0.92 20.77 -14.39
C ALA A 81 -0.12 21.81 -14.85
N LYS A 82 0.05 22.32 -16.05
CA LYS A 82 -0.88 23.30 -16.65
C LYS A 82 -2.17 22.64 -17.20
N ILE A 83 -2.15 21.33 -17.38
CA ILE A 83 -3.26 20.54 -17.91
C ILE A 83 -3.60 19.43 -16.94
N PRO A 84 -4.86 18.99 -16.85
CA PRO A 84 -5.27 17.88 -15.98
C PRO A 84 -4.45 16.62 -16.24
N ALA A 85 -4.28 15.79 -15.21
CA ALA A 85 -3.54 14.53 -15.27
C ALA A 85 -4.11 13.58 -16.35
N PHE A 86 -5.42 13.60 -16.53
CA PHE A 86 -6.17 12.90 -17.59
C PHE A 86 -7.52 13.60 -17.79
N PRO A 87 -8.21 13.38 -18.92
CA PRO A 87 -9.54 13.93 -19.16
C PRO A 87 -10.52 13.52 -18.05
N GLY A 88 -11.18 14.49 -17.43
CA GLY A 88 -12.10 14.26 -16.32
C GLY A 88 -11.43 14.10 -14.95
N ALA A 89 -10.15 14.41 -14.81
CA ALA A 89 -9.51 14.48 -13.50
C ALA A 89 -10.06 15.65 -12.68
N GLU A 90 -10.43 15.39 -11.45
CA GLU A 90 -11.00 16.34 -10.49
C GLU A 90 -10.28 16.25 -9.13
N GLY A 91 -10.51 17.24 -8.27
CA GLY A 91 -9.97 17.27 -6.92
C GLY A 91 -8.51 17.75 -6.83
N GLY A 92 -7.93 17.64 -5.64
CA GLY A 92 -6.61 18.22 -5.32
C GLY A 92 -5.46 17.69 -6.19
N GLY A 93 -5.55 16.47 -6.69
CA GLY A 93 -4.53 15.86 -7.54
C GLY A 93 -4.74 16.05 -9.04
N MET A 94 -5.73 16.85 -9.47
CA MET A 94 -6.12 16.96 -10.89
C MET A 94 -5.00 17.46 -11.79
N PHE A 95 -4.06 18.22 -11.26
CA PHE A 95 -2.93 18.78 -12.00
C PHE A 95 -1.60 18.06 -11.74
N SER A 96 -1.66 16.83 -11.27
CA SER A 96 -0.49 15.97 -11.13
C SER A 96 0.19 15.73 -12.49
N TYR A 97 1.51 15.79 -12.52
CA TYR A 97 2.27 15.53 -13.75
C TYR A 97 2.17 14.06 -14.18
N GLY A 98 2.13 13.14 -13.22
CA GLY A 98 2.29 11.74 -13.53
C GLY A 98 3.57 11.48 -14.32
N GLY A 99 3.58 10.45 -15.11
CA GLY A 99 4.73 10.05 -15.94
C GLY A 99 4.85 10.75 -17.30
N ARG A 100 4.19 11.90 -17.48
CA ARG A 100 4.17 12.60 -18.80
C ARG A 100 5.56 12.97 -19.27
N GLY A 101 5.84 12.70 -20.55
CA GLY A 101 7.14 12.95 -21.18
C GLY A 101 8.23 11.96 -20.77
N GLY A 102 7.90 10.98 -19.95
CA GLY A 102 8.81 9.96 -19.48
C GLY A 102 8.85 8.72 -20.36
N LYS A 103 9.64 7.75 -19.94
CA LYS A 103 9.77 6.46 -20.63
C LYS A 103 8.49 5.64 -20.51
N VAL A 104 8.12 4.93 -21.56
CA VAL A 104 7.08 3.90 -21.49
C VAL A 104 7.74 2.58 -21.11
N ILE A 105 7.24 1.97 -20.03
CA ILE A 105 7.73 0.68 -19.53
C ILE A 105 6.58 -0.31 -19.62
N THR A 106 6.79 -1.41 -20.32
CA THR A 106 5.76 -2.42 -20.54
C THR A 106 5.92 -3.56 -19.55
N VAL A 107 4.87 -3.84 -18.80
CA VAL A 107 4.75 -5.04 -17.99
C VAL A 107 4.35 -6.20 -18.88
N THR A 108 5.20 -7.22 -18.96
CA THR A 108 5.09 -8.34 -19.89
C THR A 108 4.77 -9.68 -19.24
N ASN A 109 4.77 -9.73 -17.90
CA ASN A 109 4.46 -10.95 -17.16
C ASN A 109 3.77 -10.62 -15.82
N LEU A 110 3.24 -11.65 -15.18
CA LEU A 110 2.52 -11.55 -13.90
C LEU A 110 3.39 -11.93 -12.69
N ASN A 111 4.69 -12.07 -12.89
CA ASN A 111 5.62 -12.40 -11.81
C ASN A 111 5.74 -11.22 -10.82
N ASP A 112 5.96 -11.54 -9.54
CA ASP A 112 6.25 -10.51 -8.54
C ASP A 112 7.55 -9.77 -8.85
N ARG A 113 8.56 -10.45 -9.42
CA ARG A 113 9.91 -9.95 -9.61
C ARG A 113 10.51 -10.34 -10.95
N GLY A 114 11.60 -9.65 -11.26
CA GLY A 114 12.42 -9.92 -12.44
C GLY A 114 12.05 -9.04 -13.63
N PRO A 115 12.74 -9.23 -14.73
CA PRO A 115 12.56 -8.42 -15.93
C PRO A 115 11.12 -8.45 -16.44
N GLY A 116 10.58 -7.26 -16.76
CA GLY A 116 9.22 -7.10 -17.25
C GLY A 116 8.13 -7.25 -16.22
N SER A 117 8.46 -7.34 -14.92
CA SER A 117 7.48 -7.35 -13.83
C SER A 117 6.96 -5.95 -13.52
N PHE A 118 5.78 -5.89 -12.91
CA PHE A 118 5.21 -4.64 -12.42
C PHE A 118 6.09 -3.98 -11.36
N ARG A 119 6.69 -4.78 -10.47
CA ARG A 119 7.63 -4.32 -9.46
C ARG A 119 8.82 -3.59 -10.06
N GLU A 120 9.48 -4.21 -11.03
CA GLU A 120 10.63 -3.57 -11.71
C GLU A 120 10.24 -2.22 -12.30
N ALA A 121 9.09 -2.14 -12.97
CA ALA A 121 8.60 -0.90 -13.55
C ALA A 121 8.30 0.18 -12.48
N CYS A 122 7.84 -0.21 -11.29
CA CYS A 122 7.60 0.70 -10.18
C CYS A 122 8.89 1.21 -9.52
N GLU A 123 9.90 0.37 -9.45
CA GLU A 123 11.15 0.64 -8.73
C GLU A 123 12.19 1.40 -9.57
N VAL A 124 11.96 1.56 -10.86
CA VAL A 124 12.78 2.40 -11.72
C VAL A 124 12.51 3.88 -11.42
N GLY A 125 13.57 4.68 -11.35
CA GLY A 125 13.44 6.14 -11.19
C GLY A 125 13.18 6.87 -12.51
N GLY A 126 12.86 8.15 -12.38
CA GLY A 126 12.59 9.04 -13.49
C GLY A 126 11.13 9.01 -13.96
N ALA A 127 10.79 9.99 -14.81
CA ALA A 127 9.44 10.09 -15.35
C ALA A 127 9.12 8.85 -16.21
N ARG A 128 7.99 8.17 -15.91
CA ARG A 128 7.65 6.91 -16.56
C ARG A 128 6.16 6.64 -16.63
N ILE A 129 5.76 5.99 -17.69
CA ILE A 129 4.40 5.51 -17.89
C ILE A 129 4.47 3.98 -17.94
N ILE A 130 3.79 3.33 -17.02
CA ILE A 130 3.69 1.88 -16.95
C ILE A 130 2.46 1.44 -17.72
N VAL A 131 2.65 0.61 -18.71
CA VAL A 131 1.61 -0.01 -19.53
C VAL A 131 1.66 -1.53 -19.38
N PHE A 132 0.56 -2.21 -19.67
CA PHE A 132 0.44 -3.65 -19.47
C PHE A 132 0.16 -4.35 -20.79
N ASN A 133 0.94 -5.36 -21.09
CA ASN A 133 0.71 -6.28 -22.20
C ASN A 133 0.17 -7.64 -21.72
N VAL A 134 -0.19 -7.71 -20.46
CA VAL A 134 -0.72 -8.90 -19.78
C VAL A 134 -1.95 -8.55 -18.97
N ALA A 135 -2.82 -9.53 -18.74
CA ALA A 135 -3.95 -9.43 -17.83
C ALA A 135 -3.90 -10.56 -16.80
N GLY A 136 -4.41 -10.32 -15.60
CA GLY A 136 -4.47 -11.33 -14.55
C GLY A 136 -4.09 -10.79 -13.18
N ILE A 137 -3.71 -11.70 -12.30
CA ILE A 137 -3.39 -11.39 -10.90
C ILE A 137 -1.87 -11.45 -10.71
N ILE A 138 -1.27 -10.31 -10.35
CA ILE A 138 0.11 -10.23 -9.86
C ILE A 138 0.06 -10.41 -8.35
N ARG A 139 0.67 -11.48 -7.84
CA ARG A 139 0.73 -11.78 -6.40
C ARG A 139 2.06 -11.32 -5.83
N LEU A 140 2.00 -10.27 -5.02
CA LEU A 140 3.16 -9.74 -4.35
C LEU A 140 3.53 -10.61 -3.14
N GLU A 141 4.79 -10.93 -3.00
CA GLU A 141 5.36 -11.62 -1.84
C GLU A 141 5.92 -10.64 -0.79
N THR A 142 6.31 -9.45 -1.23
CA THR A 142 6.71 -8.33 -0.37
C THR A 142 6.06 -7.05 -0.87
N PRO A 143 5.90 -6.03 -0.02
CA PRO A 143 5.37 -4.74 -0.44
C PRO A 143 6.14 -4.13 -1.61
N ILE A 144 5.43 -3.41 -2.48
CA ILE A 144 6.05 -2.48 -3.42
C ILE A 144 5.95 -1.09 -2.83
N ILE A 145 7.06 -0.35 -2.78
CA ILE A 145 7.08 1.04 -2.32
C ILE A 145 7.57 1.91 -3.47
N VAL A 146 6.69 2.72 -4.02
CA VAL A 146 7.02 3.68 -5.07
C VAL A 146 7.61 4.93 -4.40
N ARG A 147 8.91 5.13 -4.53
CA ARG A 147 9.63 6.27 -3.94
C ARG A 147 10.06 7.33 -4.96
N ALA A 148 10.15 6.99 -6.22
CA ALA A 148 10.48 7.94 -7.27
C ALA A 148 9.20 8.58 -7.84
N PRO A 149 9.14 9.92 -7.96
CA PRO A 149 7.99 10.64 -8.46
C PRO A 149 7.81 10.48 -9.98
N TYR A 150 6.81 11.18 -10.52
CA TYR A 150 6.51 11.27 -11.94
C TYR A 150 6.19 9.92 -12.59
N ILE A 151 5.22 9.22 -12.01
CA ILE A 151 4.79 7.91 -12.49
C ILE A 151 3.31 7.92 -12.91
N THR A 152 3.00 7.33 -14.04
CA THR A 152 1.63 6.97 -14.44
C THR A 152 1.51 5.45 -14.59
N ILE A 153 0.60 4.86 -13.85
CA ILE A 153 0.24 3.44 -13.96
C ILE A 153 -1.06 3.35 -14.76
N ALA A 154 -0.93 2.94 -16.00
CA ALA A 154 -2.01 2.95 -16.98
C ALA A 154 -2.68 1.57 -17.12
N GLY A 155 -3.44 1.14 -16.10
CA GLY A 155 -4.10 -0.17 -16.08
C GLY A 155 -5.08 -0.40 -17.22
N GLN A 156 -5.62 0.67 -17.82
CA GLN A 156 -6.50 0.57 -18.99
C GLN A 156 -5.83 0.01 -20.24
N THR A 157 -4.50 -0.11 -20.27
CA THR A 157 -3.76 -0.72 -21.38
C THR A 157 -3.72 -2.23 -21.30
N ALA A 158 -4.06 -2.79 -20.16
CA ALA A 158 -4.09 -4.24 -19.99
C ALA A 158 -5.20 -4.87 -20.84
N PRO A 159 -4.95 -6.01 -21.49
CA PRO A 159 -5.98 -6.72 -22.24
C PRO A 159 -7.04 -7.33 -21.31
N GLY A 160 -8.17 -7.74 -21.90
CA GLY A 160 -9.24 -8.48 -21.21
C GLY A 160 -9.73 -7.79 -19.94
N ASP A 161 -9.77 -8.53 -18.85
CA ASP A 161 -10.27 -8.04 -17.55
C ASP A 161 -9.28 -7.15 -16.79
N GLY A 162 -8.12 -6.84 -17.36
CA GLY A 162 -7.12 -5.99 -16.77
C GLY A 162 -6.25 -6.67 -15.70
N VAL A 163 -5.57 -5.88 -14.88
CA VAL A 163 -4.62 -6.35 -13.88
C VAL A 163 -5.13 -6.13 -12.46
N CYS A 164 -4.91 -7.12 -11.62
CA CYS A 164 -5.16 -7.06 -10.18
C CYS A 164 -3.85 -7.30 -9.41
N ILE A 165 -3.52 -6.41 -8.50
CA ILE A 165 -2.42 -6.57 -7.57
C ILE A 165 -2.98 -7.18 -6.29
N ALA A 166 -2.44 -8.32 -5.88
CA ALA A 166 -2.86 -9.07 -4.69
C ALA A 166 -1.66 -9.49 -3.83
N GLY A 167 -1.91 -10.01 -2.65
CA GLY A 167 -0.89 -10.44 -1.70
C GLY A 167 -0.47 -9.31 -0.80
N GLU A 168 0.66 -8.69 -1.05
CA GLU A 168 1.19 -7.63 -0.21
C GLU A 168 0.77 -6.21 -0.63
N SER A 169 1.13 -5.22 0.18
CA SER A 169 0.75 -3.82 0.00
C SER A 169 1.47 -3.17 -1.17
N PHE A 170 0.77 -2.24 -1.80
CA PHE A 170 1.33 -1.29 -2.76
C PHE A 170 1.31 0.10 -2.10
N TRP A 171 2.47 0.68 -1.93
CA TRP A 171 2.63 1.97 -1.27
C TRP A 171 3.12 3.03 -2.24
N VAL A 172 2.59 4.21 -2.06
CA VAL A 172 3.03 5.42 -2.74
C VAL A 172 3.63 6.34 -1.68
N ASP A 173 4.95 6.46 -1.70
CA ASP A 173 5.74 7.29 -0.80
C ASP A 173 6.44 8.39 -1.60
N THR A 174 5.67 9.11 -2.41
CA THR A 174 6.16 10.14 -3.31
C THR A 174 4.99 10.99 -3.84
N HIS A 175 5.28 11.90 -4.76
CA HIS A 175 4.31 12.78 -5.38
C HIS A 175 4.20 12.57 -6.90
N ASP A 176 3.26 13.27 -7.55
CA ASP A 176 3.03 13.20 -9.00
C ASP A 176 2.81 11.79 -9.52
N VAL A 177 1.91 11.08 -8.83
CA VAL A 177 1.52 9.72 -9.15
C VAL A 177 0.11 9.69 -9.72
N VAL A 178 -0.05 9.05 -10.87
CA VAL A 178 -1.35 8.83 -11.51
C VAL A 178 -1.57 7.33 -11.64
N VAL A 179 -2.62 6.82 -11.02
CA VAL A 179 -3.02 5.40 -11.10
C VAL A 179 -4.40 5.31 -11.70
N ARG A 180 -4.55 4.54 -12.77
CA ARG A 180 -5.84 4.38 -13.45
C ARG A 180 -6.13 2.92 -13.76
N HIS A 181 -7.41 2.53 -13.60
CA HIS A 181 -7.94 1.22 -13.97
C HIS A 181 -7.18 0.03 -13.38
N MET A 182 -6.60 0.20 -12.20
CA MET A 182 -5.96 -0.86 -11.44
C MET A 182 -6.90 -1.40 -10.37
N ARG A 183 -6.78 -2.68 -10.08
CA ARG A 183 -7.43 -3.31 -8.92
C ARG A 183 -6.36 -3.69 -7.91
N PHE A 184 -6.54 -3.22 -6.68
CA PHE A 184 -5.70 -3.60 -5.55
C PHE A 184 -6.56 -4.41 -4.59
N ARG A 185 -6.17 -5.66 -4.38
CA ARG A 185 -6.85 -6.63 -3.52
C ARG A 185 -5.80 -7.35 -2.69
N ARG A 186 -5.36 -6.72 -1.60
CA ARG A 186 -4.34 -7.29 -0.75
C ARG A 186 -4.72 -8.72 -0.35
N GLY A 187 -5.92 -8.93 0.16
CA GLY A 187 -6.43 -10.25 0.50
C GLY A 187 -5.58 -10.95 1.56
N GLU A 188 -5.50 -12.27 1.45
CA GLU A 188 -4.65 -13.07 2.30
C GLU A 188 -3.18 -12.87 1.91
N THR A 189 -2.36 -12.56 2.90
CA THR A 189 -0.92 -12.43 2.76
C THR A 189 -0.23 -13.62 3.43
N LYS A 190 1.03 -13.87 3.10
CA LYS A 190 1.86 -14.86 3.81
C LYS A 190 2.19 -14.41 5.23
N VAL A 191 1.95 -13.14 5.53
CA VAL A 191 2.21 -12.51 6.82
C VAL A 191 0.89 -12.36 7.57
N THR A 192 0.78 -13.01 8.71
CA THR A 192 -0.42 -12.97 9.56
C THR A 192 -0.44 -11.80 10.54
N ARG A 193 0.57 -10.95 10.53
CA ARG A 193 0.71 -9.82 11.44
C ARG A 193 -0.28 -8.72 11.12
N ARG A 194 -0.97 -8.21 12.14
CA ARG A 194 -1.99 -7.17 11.99
C ARG A 194 -1.48 -5.75 12.26
N ASP A 195 -0.43 -5.64 13.00
CA ASP A 195 0.13 -4.37 13.49
C ASP A 195 1.34 -3.91 12.69
N ASP A 196 1.54 -4.48 11.52
CA ASP A 196 2.64 -4.06 10.69
C ASP A 196 2.43 -2.62 10.22
N SER A 197 3.50 -1.87 10.19
CA SER A 197 3.53 -0.50 9.70
C SER A 197 3.14 -0.38 8.22
N PHE A 198 2.88 -1.49 7.57
CA PHE A 198 2.51 -1.57 6.16
C PHE A 198 1.02 -1.75 5.93
N GLY A 199 0.22 -1.21 6.78
CA GLY A 199 -1.17 -1.02 6.47
C GLY A 199 -2.12 -1.98 7.13
N GLY A 200 -1.74 -2.46 8.24
CA GLY A 200 -2.70 -2.98 9.16
C GLY A 200 -3.41 -4.23 8.68
N ASN A 201 -4.67 -4.26 8.83
CA ASN A 201 -5.48 -5.45 8.64
C ASN A 201 -5.40 -6.00 7.20
N PRO A 202 -4.92 -7.21 6.98
CA PRO A 202 -4.91 -7.86 5.67
C PRO A 202 -6.29 -8.05 5.05
N ILE A 203 -7.31 -8.01 5.86
CA ILE A 203 -8.72 -8.12 5.42
C ILE A 203 -9.27 -6.72 5.17
N GLY A 204 -8.49 -5.82 4.68
CA GLY A 204 -8.85 -4.43 4.41
C GLY A 204 -10.32 -4.12 4.61
N ASN A 205 -10.59 -3.23 5.48
CA ASN A 205 -11.92 -2.66 5.62
C ASN A 205 -12.13 -1.60 4.56
#